data_305f6f502c16ec658cce181d563582d0
#
_entry.id   305f6f502c16ec658cce181d563582d0
#
_cell.length_a   1.000
_cell.length_b   1.000
_cell.length_c   1.000
_cell.angle_alpha   90.00
_cell.angle_beta   90.00
_cell.angle_gamma   90.00
#
_symmetry.space_group_name_H-M   'P 1'
#
loop_
_entity.id
_entity.type
_entity.pdbx_description
1 polymer ?
#
loop_
_entity_poly.entity_id
_entity_poly.type
_entity_poly.pdbx_seq_one_letter_code
_entity_poly.pdbx_strand_id
1 'polypeptide(L)'
;MQNVFIIGSKGIPAAYGGYETFVDKLTEYHRNNDKIKYHVACKGEENKEYIYHNARCFMIKVPDIGPAQAIYYDVAALKECCRYIEKKQVKQPVIYILACRIGPFIRHYVRKIHKLGGKVYVNPDGHE
;
A
#
# COMPACT_ATOMS: atom_id res chain seq x y z
N MET A 1 -0.28 4.61 -18.17
CA MET A 1 -1.04 4.25 -16.94
C MET A 1 -0.24 4.63 -15.71
N GLN A 2 -0.88 5.30 -14.77
CA GLN A 2 -0.25 5.65 -13.50
C GLN A 2 -0.53 4.55 -12.48
N ASN A 3 0.52 3.96 -11.93
CA ASN A 3 0.39 2.96 -10.87
C ASN A 3 0.56 3.65 -9.51
N VAL A 4 -0.43 3.50 -8.64
CA VAL A 4 -0.45 4.09 -7.30
C VAL A 4 -0.57 2.97 -6.27
N PHE A 5 0.41 2.88 -5.39
CA PHE A 5 0.46 1.86 -4.34
C PHE A 5 0.06 2.49 -3.02
N ILE A 6 -0.93 1.94 -2.35
CA ILE A 6 -1.45 2.48 -1.10
C ILE A 6 -1.12 1.54 0.05
N ILE A 7 -0.45 2.09 1.05
CA ILE A 7 0.03 1.34 2.22
C ILE A 7 -0.47 2.04 3.48
N GLY A 8 -0.76 1.28 4.51
CA GLY A 8 -1.11 1.83 5.81
C GLY A 8 -2.57 1.64 6.20
N SER A 9 -3.40 1.10 5.29
CA SER A 9 -4.75 0.71 5.66
C SER A 9 -4.80 -0.81 5.88
N LYS A 10 -5.83 -1.27 6.57
CA LYS A 10 -6.03 -2.71 6.78
C LYS A 10 -6.60 -3.40 5.55
N GLY A 11 -7.00 -2.63 4.54
CA GLY A 11 -7.47 -3.18 3.28
C GLY A 11 -8.89 -2.81 2.95
N ILE A 12 -9.29 -3.19 1.74
CA ILE A 12 -10.64 -2.96 1.21
C ILE A 12 -11.19 -4.30 0.70
N PRO A 13 -12.52 -4.53 0.77
CA PRO A 13 -13.57 -3.60 1.20
C PRO A 13 -13.44 -3.21 2.67
N ALA A 14 -13.83 -1.99 2.98
CA ALA A 14 -13.68 -1.44 4.32
C ALA A 14 -14.66 -2.08 5.28
N ALA A 15 -14.15 -2.60 6.39
CA ALA A 15 -15.01 -3.07 7.47
C ALA A 15 -15.31 -1.93 8.42
N TYR A 16 -14.29 -1.19 8.79
CA TYR A 16 -14.39 0.01 9.63
C TYR A 16 -13.06 0.75 9.58
N GLY A 17 -13.05 1.98 10.07
CA GLY A 17 -11.84 2.78 10.14
C GLY A 17 -11.78 3.87 9.09
N GLY A 18 -11.07 4.95 9.42
CA GLY A 18 -10.96 6.11 8.55
C GLY A 18 -10.17 5.86 7.28
N TYR A 19 -9.01 5.22 7.41
CA TYR A 19 -8.16 4.95 6.24
C TYR A 19 -8.80 3.95 5.29
N GLU A 20 -9.42 2.89 5.83
CA GLU A 20 -10.09 1.88 5.01
C GLU A 20 -11.24 2.48 4.24
N THR A 21 -12.04 3.31 4.90
CA THR A 21 -13.17 4.00 4.25
C THR A 21 -12.68 4.94 3.16
N PHE A 22 -11.61 5.69 3.44
CA PHE A 22 -11.02 6.60 2.45
C PHE A 22 -10.56 5.85 1.21
N VAL A 23 -9.83 4.76 1.40
CA VAL A 23 -9.29 3.98 0.28
C VAL A 23 -10.41 3.31 -0.51
N ASP A 24 -11.43 2.79 0.20
CA ASP A 24 -12.59 2.17 -0.44
C ASP A 24 -13.28 3.18 -1.36
N LYS A 25 -13.53 4.39 -0.88
CA LYS A 25 -14.20 5.42 -1.68
C LYS A 25 -13.32 5.93 -2.82
N LEU A 26 -12.02 6.06 -2.59
CA LEU A 26 -11.09 6.51 -3.61
C LEU A 26 -11.04 5.51 -4.77
N THR A 27 -10.94 4.23 -4.46
CA THR A 27 -10.89 3.19 -5.50
C THR A 27 -12.23 3.06 -6.21
N GLU A 28 -13.34 3.22 -5.48
CA GLU A 28 -14.68 3.24 -6.09
C GLU A 28 -14.79 4.38 -7.09
N TYR A 29 -14.36 5.56 -6.69
CA TYR A 29 -14.42 6.75 -7.55
C TYR A 29 -13.66 6.55 -8.85
N HIS A 30 -12.50 5.90 -8.80
CA HIS A 30 -11.64 5.69 -9.96
C HIS A 30 -11.81 4.33 -10.62
N ARG A 31 -12.82 3.54 -10.24
CA ARG A 31 -12.93 2.16 -10.72
C ARG A 31 -13.03 2.03 -12.23
N ASN A 32 -13.54 3.05 -12.91
CA ASN A 32 -13.68 3.06 -14.36
C ASN A 32 -12.62 3.91 -15.05
N ASN A 33 -11.62 4.40 -14.31
CA ASN A 33 -10.55 5.22 -14.88
C ASN A 33 -9.40 4.32 -15.31
N ASP A 34 -9.25 4.12 -16.61
CA ASP A 34 -8.22 3.25 -17.16
C ASP A 34 -6.82 3.88 -17.19
N LYS A 35 -6.68 5.12 -16.71
CA LYS A 35 -5.38 5.80 -16.63
C LYS A 35 -4.71 5.63 -15.27
N ILE A 36 -5.42 5.09 -14.29
CA ILE A 36 -4.91 4.88 -12.94
C ILE A 36 -5.11 3.41 -12.55
N LYS A 37 -4.07 2.80 -12.02
CA LYS A 37 -4.15 1.46 -11.43
C LYS A 37 -3.74 1.55 -9.98
N TYR A 38 -4.67 1.22 -9.08
CA TYR A 38 -4.36 1.15 -7.66
C TYR A 38 -3.89 -0.23 -7.26
N HIS A 39 -2.92 -0.25 -6.36
CA HIS A 39 -2.44 -1.47 -5.70
C HIS A 39 -2.56 -1.22 -4.22
N VAL A 40 -3.41 -1.96 -3.54
CA VAL A 40 -3.75 -1.70 -2.14
C VAL A 40 -3.25 -2.82 -1.27
N ALA A 41 -2.42 -2.49 -0.28
CA ALA A 41 -1.98 -3.46 0.71
C ALA A 41 -3.12 -3.78 1.67
N CYS A 42 -3.31 -5.06 1.94
CA CYS A 42 -4.36 -5.53 2.83
C CYS A 42 -3.75 -6.46 3.88
N LYS A 43 -4.20 -6.31 5.11
CA LYS A 43 -3.77 -7.17 6.20
C LYS A 43 -4.66 -8.40 6.25
N GLY A 44 -4.07 -9.58 6.35
CA GLY A 44 -4.86 -10.80 6.40
C GLY A 44 -4.09 -11.97 6.97
N GLU A 45 -4.66 -13.17 6.78
CA GLU A 45 -4.14 -14.40 7.33
C GLU A 45 -3.41 -15.24 6.29
N GLU A 46 -3.38 -14.80 5.06
CA GLU A 46 -2.66 -15.48 4.00
C GLU A 46 -2.12 -14.48 2.99
N ASN A 47 -1.15 -14.90 2.20
CA ASN A 47 -0.62 -14.09 1.11
C ASN A 47 -1.40 -14.42 -0.15
N LYS A 48 -2.21 -13.46 -0.62
CA LYS A 48 -3.00 -13.65 -1.84
C LYS A 48 -3.33 -12.31 -2.46
N GLU A 49 -3.85 -12.34 -3.69
CA GLU A 49 -4.31 -11.15 -4.39
C GLU A 49 -5.77 -11.32 -4.80
N TYR A 50 -6.46 -10.21 -4.85
CA TYR A 50 -7.83 -10.16 -5.38
C TYR A 50 -8.07 -8.78 -5.99
N ILE A 51 -9.17 -8.64 -6.74
CA ILE A 51 -9.54 -7.39 -7.39
C ILE A 51 -10.78 -6.83 -6.71
N TYR A 52 -10.73 -5.55 -6.39
CA TYR A 52 -11.86 -4.82 -5.79
C TYR A 52 -11.84 -3.40 -6.33
N HIS A 53 -12.94 -2.94 -6.92
CA HIS A 53 -13.04 -1.64 -7.61
C HIS A 53 -11.93 -1.48 -8.68
N ASN A 54 -11.60 -2.57 -9.37
CA ASN A 54 -10.50 -2.64 -10.33
C ASN A 54 -9.11 -2.39 -9.73
N ALA A 55 -9.00 -2.30 -8.42
CA ALA A 55 -7.72 -2.21 -7.74
C ALA A 55 -7.17 -3.61 -7.48
N ARG A 56 -5.85 -3.74 -7.61
CA ARG A 56 -5.17 -4.96 -7.20
C ARG A 56 -4.96 -4.90 -5.70
N CYS A 57 -5.62 -5.77 -4.96
CA CYS A 57 -5.46 -5.85 -3.52
C CYS A 57 -4.52 -6.99 -3.20
N PHE A 58 -3.40 -6.68 -2.57
CA PHE A 58 -2.43 -7.72 -2.19
C PHE A 58 -2.46 -7.90 -0.68
N MET A 59 -2.95 -9.05 -0.28
CA MET A 59 -3.07 -9.39 1.13
C MET A 59 -1.74 -9.93 1.64
N ILE A 60 -1.34 -9.44 2.80
CA ILE A 60 -0.10 -9.82 3.45
C ILE A 60 -0.43 -10.55 4.74
N LYS A 61 0.10 -11.75 4.87
CA LYS A 61 -0.03 -12.52 6.11
C LYS A 61 0.80 -11.85 7.19
N VAL A 62 0.15 -11.53 8.31
CA VAL A 62 0.81 -10.90 9.45
C VAL A 62 0.82 -11.87 10.62
N PRO A 63 2.00 -12.20 11.17
CA PRO A 63 2.09 -13.12 12.30
C PRO A 63 1.52 -12.47 13.56
N ASP A 64 1.12 -13.31 14.51
CA ASP A 64 0.60 -12.86 15.79
C ASP A 64 1.76 -12.55 16.73
N ILE A 65 2.31 -11.34 16.61
CA ILE A 65 3.48 -10.88 17.36
C ILE A 65 3.16 -9.65 18.20
N GLY A 66 1.89 -9.41 18.51
CA GLY A 66 1.47 -8.32 19.36
C GLY A 66 1.68 -6.94 18.72
N PRO A 67 2.17 -5.95 19.48
CA PRO A 67 2.29 -4.57 18.97
C PRO A 67 3.20 -4.41 17.76
N ALA A 68 4.12 -5.35 17.53
CA ALA A 68 5.02 -5.29 16.38
C ALA A 68 4.31 -5.61 15.05
N GLN A 69 3.07 -6.09 15.09
CA GLN A 69 2.33 -6.43 13.88
C GLN A 69 2.21 -5.27 12.91
N ALA A 70 1.94 -4.07 13.42
CA ALA A 70 1.77 -2.90 12.56
C ALA A 70 3.05 -2.57 11.78
N ILE A 71 4.19 -2.63 12.46
CA ILE A 71 5.48 -2.36 11.82
C ILE A 71 5.79 -3.47 10.81
N TYR A 72 5.58 -4.72 11.19
CA TYR A 72 5.80 -5.85 10.29
C TYR A 72 4.97 -5.70 9.02
N TYR A 73 3.69 -5.38 9.16
CA TYR A 73 2.78 -5.22 8.04
C TYR A 73 3.27 -4.12 7.09
N ASP A 74 3.61 -2.94 7.64
CA ASP A 74 4.03 -1.82 6.81
C ASP A 74 5.33 -2.12 6.06
N VAL A 75 6.30 -2.75 6.73
CA VAL A 75 7.57 -3.12 6.09
C VAL A 75 7.35 -4.18 5.02
N ALA A 76 6.54 -5.20 5.31
CA ALA A 76 6.24 -6.26 4.34
C ALA A 76 5.50 -5.68 3.12
N ALA A 77 4.60 -4.74 3.34
CA ALA A 77 3.87 -4.10 2.25
C ALA A 77 4.82 -3.29 1.35
N LEU A 78 5.74 -2.53 1.93
CA LEU A 78 6.72 -1.77 1.17
C LEU A 78 7.65 -2.68 0.39
N LYS A 79 8.09 -3.76 1.02
CA LYS A 79 8.95 -4.75 0.37
C LYS A 79 8.23 -5.37 -0.84
N GLU A 80 6.97 -5.70 -0.69
CA GLU A 80 6.18 -6.27 -1.78
C GLU A 80 5.98 -5.26 -2.91
N CYS A 81 5.75 -3.99 -2.58
CA CYS A 81 5.66 -2.93 -3.59
C CYS A 81 6.93 -2.85 -4.41
N CYS A 82 8.09 -2.84 -3.75
CA CYS A 82 9.37 -2.77 -4.45
C CYS A 82 9.59 -3.99 -5.34
N ARG A 83 9.24 -5.18 -4.84
CA ARG A 83 9.34 -6.43 -5.61
C ARG A 83 8.47 -6.35 -6.87
N TYR A 84 7.23 -5.92 -6.72
CA TYR A 84 6.30 -5.80 -7.84
C TYR A 84 6.80 -4.78 -8.87
N ILE A 85 7.25 -3.61 -8.40
CA ILE A 85 7.76 -2.57 -9.29
C ILE A 85 8.94 -3.07 -10.11
N GLU A 86 9.88 -3.77 -9.47
CA GLU A 86 11.02 -4.33 -10.18
C GLU A 86 10.61 -5.42 -11.15
N LYS A 87 9.80 -6.38 -10.70
CA LYS A 87 9.40 -7.53 -11.51
C LYS A 87 8.59 -7.11 -12.73
N LYS A 88 7.67 -6.18 -12.55
CA LYS A 88 6.79 -5.72 -13.62
C LYS A 88 7.34 -4.52 -14.38
N GLN A 89 8.51 -4.03 -13.98
CA GLN A 89 9.15 -2.85 -14.60
C GLN A 89 8.19 -1.66 -14.66
N VAL A 90 7.54 -1.41 -13.54
CA VAL A 90 6.60 -0.29 -13.40
C VAL A 90 7.38 1.02 -13.49
N LYS A 91 6.96 1.91 -14.39
CA LYS A 91 7.61 3.21 -14.58
C LYS A 91 6.93 4.28 -13.76
N GLN A 92 7.73 5.08 -13.07
CA GLN A 92 7.27 6.22 -12.29
C GLN A 92 6.14 5.86 -11.31
N PRO A 93 6.32 4.81 -10.49
CA PRO A 93 5.30 4.45 -9.52
C PRO A 93 5.12 5.52 -8.46
N VAL A 94 3.91 5.62 -7.93
CA VAL A 94 3.61 6.50 -6.80
C VAL A 94 3.23 5.62 -5.63
N ILE A 95 3.88 5.84 -4.49
CA ILE A 95 3.58 5.13 -3.24
C ILE A 95 2.96 6.14 -2.28
N TYR A 96 1.78 5.82 -1.79
CA TYR A 96 1.07 6.66 -0.82
C TYR A 96 1.01 5.92 0.51
N ILE A 97 1.66 6.47 1.53
CA ILE A 97 1.71 5.87 2.86
C ILE A 97 0.75 6.63 3.77
N LEU A 98 -0.34 5.98 4.15
CA LEU A 98 -1.40 6.60 4.95
C LEU A 98 -1.02 6.75 6.41
N ALA A 99 -0.25 5.80 6.94
CA ALA A 99 0.20 5.85 8.32
C ALA A 99 1.68 5.55 8.37
N CYS A 100 2.44 6.39 9.06
CA CYS A 100 3.89 6.26 9.13
C CYS A 100 4.28 5.70 10.50
N ARG A 101 4.40 4.37 10.59
CA ARG A 101 4.72 3.68 11.84
C ARG A 101 6.08 3.02 11.85
N ILE A 102 6.79 3.05 10.73
CA ILE A 102 7.99 2.24 10.56
C ILE A 102 9.29 2.99 10.82
N GLY A 103 9.21 4.28 11.20
CA GLY A 103 10.39 5.05 11.63
C GLY A 103 11.58 4.94 10.68
N PRO A 104 12.72 4.45 11.19
CA PRO A 104 13.95 4.43 10.39
C PRO A 104 13.88 3.50 9.17
N PHE A 105 13.00 2.51 9.14
CA PHE A 105 12.88 1.60 7.99
C PHE A 105 12.35 2.32 6.76
N ILE A 106 11.57 3.38 6.93
CA ILE A 106 10.97 4.08 5.81
C ILE A 106 12.03 4.67 4.88
N ARG A 107 13.14 5.17 5.44
CA ARG A 107 14.21 5.78 4.63
C ARG A 107 14.81 4.80 3.63
N HIS A 108 15.02 3.57 4.07
CA HIS A 108 15.56 2.52 3.20
C HIS A 108 14.65 2.31 1.98
N TYR A 109 13.36 2.16 2.21
CA TYR A 109 12.40 1.90 1.14
C TYR A 109 12.14 3.12 0.28
N VAL A 110 12.13 4.32 0.86
CA VAL A 110 11.99 5.56 0.09
C VAL A 110 13.15 5.69 -0.89
N ARG A 111 14.37 5.44 -0.43
CA ARG A 111 15.56 5.48 -1.31
C ARG A 111 15.44 4.47 -2.43
N LYS A 112 15.01 3.24 -2.10
CA LYS A 112 14.86 2.19 -3.09
C LYS A 112 13.82 2.56 -4.13
N ILE A 113 12.67 3.09 -3.70
CA ILE A 113 11.62 3.52 -4.61
C ILE A 113 12.09 4.65 -5.50
N HIS A 114 12.85 5.61 -4.96
CA HIS A 114 13.42 6.69 -5.76
C HIS A 114 14.39 6.15 -6.83
N LYS A 115 15.19 5.16 -6.46
CA LYS A 115 16.09 4.51 -7.43
C LYS A 115 15.33 3.80 -8.55
N LEU A 116 14.12 3.33 -8.24
CA LEU A 116 13.25 2.69 -9.22
C LEU A 116 12.43 3.70 -10.03
N GLY A 117 12.67 4.99 -9.84
CA GLY A 117 11.99 6.05 -10.60
C GLY A 117 10.66 6.48 -10.00
N GLY A 118 10.37 6.09 -8.78
CA GLY A 118 9.10 6.39 -8.13
C GLY A 118 9.11 7.60 -7.22
N LYS A 119 7.92 7.93 -6.72
CA LYS A 119 7.72 9.00 -5.74
C LYS A 119 6.98 8.44 -4.53
N VAL A 120 7.26 8.99 -3.36
CA VAL A 120 6.63 8.57 -2.11
C VAL A 120 5.97 9.78 -1.46
N TYR A 121 4.69 9.63 -1.13
CA TYR A 121 3.94 10.62 -0.37
C TYR A 121 3.52 10.01 0.95
N VAL A 122 3.72 10.74 2.04
CA VAL A 122 3.35 10.29 3.38
C VAL A 122 2.28 11.22 3.92
N ASN A 123 1.19 10.64 4.41
CA ASN A 123 0.13 11.41 5.03
C ASN A 123 0.65 12.05 6.34
N PRO A 124 0.67 13.38 6.44
CA PRO A 124 1.22 14.04 7.64
C PRO A 124 0.39 13.78 8.89
N ASP A 125 -0.88 13.42 8.73
CA ASP A 125 -1.78 13.17 9.86
C ASP A 125 -1.86 11.69 10.21
N GLY A 126 -1.01 10.86 9.60
CA GLY A 126 -1.03 9.42 9.83
C GLY A 126 -0.69 8.99 11.24
N HIS A 127 -0.13 9.90 12.03
CA HIS A 127 0.24 9.61 13.41
C HIS A 127 -0.95 9.70 14.36
N GLU A 128 -2.04 10.22 13.91
CA GLU A 128 -3.25 10.28 14.70
C GLU A 128 -3.94 8.92 14.75
#